data_d4342136ce3e2a37ecc48a4f344c285d
#
_entry.id   d4342136ce3e2a37ecc48a4f344c285d
#
_cell.length_a   1.000
_cell.length_b   1.000
_cell.length_c   1.000
_cell.angle_alpha   90.00
_cell.angle_beta   90.00
_cell.angle_gamma   90.00
#
_symmetry.space_group_name_H-M   'P 1'
#
loop_
_entity.id
_entity.type
_entity.pdbx_description
1 polymer ?
#
loop_
_entity_poly.entity_id
_entity_poly.type
_entity_poly.pdbx_seq_one_letter_code
_entity_poly.pdbx_strand_id
1 'polypeptide(L)'
;MTTSLSIEQPSIELSADTLLYATGIDKSFTLHNQGGIKLPVLNNVSLEVKAGECVALTGVSGSGKSTLMKSLYGNYGVDSGEIWLKHNNHWVDLVKLQPHQVIEVRQQTVGYVSQFLRVIPRVSALDVASEPLLEQGTSIDTAYQKIKQLFSLLNLPERLWQLSPTTFSGGEKQRVNIARALAVDYPIFLLDEPTSALDAKNRQVVVELLTEKKQQGCALIGIFHDREVRDKLCTQELIFEAN
;
A
#
# COMPACT_ATOMS: atom_id res chain seq x y z
N MET A 1 -1.10 8.95 27.59
CA MET A 1 -0.04 9.96 27.29
C MET A 1 0.26 9.84 25.82
N THR A 2 -0.31 10.69 25.00
CA THR A 2 -0.02 10.79 23.57
C THR A 2 1.35 11.46 23.43
N THR A 3 2.38 10.66 23.19
CA THR A 3 3.70 11.18 22.82
C THR A 3 3.52 11.81 21.45
N SER A 4 3.60 13.13 21.36
CA SER A 4 3.51 13.86 20.10
C SER A 4 4.58 13.34 19.13
N LEU A 5 4.19 13.12 17.87
CA LEU A 5 5.12 12.85 16.79
C LEU A 5 6.18 13.96 16.75
N SER A 6 7.44 13.58 16.69
CA SER A 6 8.53 14.56 16.51
C SER A 6 8.34 15.19 15.15
N ILE A 7 8.03 16.48 15.09
CA ILE A 7 7.94 17.25 13.85
C ILE A 7 9.39 17.55 13.43
N GLU A 8 9.92 16.72 12.55
CA GLU A 8 11.18 16.94 11.86
C GLU A 8 10.87 17.39 10.42
N GLN A 9 11.83 17.99 9.75
CA GLN A 9 11.69 18.33 8.32
C GLN A 9 12.80 17.65 7.53
N PRO A 10 12.51 17.22 6.29
CA PRO A 10 13.56 16.76 5.39
C PRO A 10 14.65 17.80 5.26
N SER A 11 15.89 17.35 5.08
CA SER A 11 17.06 18.25 4.88
C SER A 11 17.02 19.06 3.57
N ILE A 12 16.08 18.74 2.69
CA ILE A 12 15.84 19.43 1.41
C ILE A 12 14.45 20.09 1.40
N GLU A 13 14.30 21.13 0.63
CA GLU A 13 13.01 21.77 0.39
C GLU A 13 12.19 20.92 -0.59
N LEU A 14 11.13 20.27 -0.09
CA LEU A 14 10.21 19.49 -0.91
C LEU A 14 9.06 20.35 -1.43
N SER A 15 8.53 19.99 -2.60
CA SER A 15 7.34 20.64 -3.15
C SER A 15 6.13 20.49 -2.19
N ALA A 16 5.24 21.47 -2.20
CA ALA A 16 4.06 21.49 -1.32
C ALA A 16 3.10 20.30 -1.58
N ASP A 17 3.11 19.76 -2.80
CA ASP A 17 2.31 18.63 -3.25
C ASP A 17 3.00 17.27 -3.04
N THR A 18 4.26 17.21 -2.59
CA THR A 18 4.95 15.98 -2.25
C THR A 18 4.28 15.32 -1.04
N LEU A 19 3.96 14.03 -1.15
CA LEU A 19 3.34 13.22 -0.08
C LEU A 19 4.29 12.16 0.49
N LEU A 20 5.22 11.66 -0.34
CA LEU A 20 6.24 10.71 0.06
C LEU A 20 7.58 11.08 -0.57
N TYR A 21 8.63 11.05 0.24
CA TYR A 21 10.00 11.22 -0.19
C TYR A 21 10.90 10.21 0.51
N ALA A 22 11.55 9.36 -0.26
CA ALA A 22 12.53 8.40 0.23
C ALA A 22 13.89 8.70 -0.44
N THR A 23 14.97 8.65 0.32
CA THR A 23 16.32 8.95 -0.22
C THR A 23 17.37 8.05 0.43
N GLY A 24 18.30 7.59 -0.41
CA GLY A 24 19.46 6.83 0.03
C GLY A 24 19.11 5.51 0.71
N ILE A 25 18.03 4.87 0.31
CA ILE A 25 17.53 3.65 0.96
C ILE A 25 18.43 2.47 0.63
N ASP A 26 19.09 1.94 1.65
CA ASP A 26 19.81 0.66 1.61
C ASP A 26 19.10 -0.37 2.45
N LYS A 27 19.06 -1.61 1.96
CA LYS A 27 18.54 -2.76 2.69
C LYS A 27 19.27 -4.03 2.33
N SER A 28 19.74 -4.74 3.36
CA SER A 28 20.27 -6.09 3.26
C SER A 28 19.55 -7.06 4.18
N PHE A 29 19.56 -8.33 3.83
CA PHE A 29 19.11 -9.42 4.68
C PHE A 29 20.27 -10.33 5.05
N THR A 30 20.35 -10.74 6.33
CA THR A 30 21.34 -11.69 6.79
C THR A 30 20.75 -13.10 6.76
N LEU A 31 21.34 -13.98 5.96
CA LEU A 31 20.96 -15.38 5.84
C LEU A 31 21.63 -16.20 6.95
N HIS A 32 21.04 -16.20 8.15
CA HIS A 32 21.61 -16.90 9.33
C HIS A 32 21.81 -18.38 9.10
N ASN A 33 20.94 -19.04 8.30
CA ASN A 33 21.03 -20.47 7.98
C ASN A 33 22.13 -20.80 6.94
N GLN A 34 22.78 -19.78 6.36
CA GLN A 34 23.83 -19.93 5.34
C GLN A 34 25.11 -19.19 5.76
N GLY A 35 25.51 -19.35 7.03
CA GLY A 35 26.77 -18.77 7.52
C GLY A 35 26.76 -17.26 7.73
N GLY A 36 25.60 -16.62 7.84
CA GLY A 36 25.53 -15.18 8.10
C GLY A 36 25.82 -14.29 6.87
N ILE A 37 25.65 -14.83 5.66
CA ILE A 37 25.86 -14.07 4.42
C ILE A 37 24.88 -12.89 4.37
N LYS A 38 25.39 -11.67 4.13
CA LYS A 38 24.57 -10.50 3.83
C LYS A 38 24.20 -10.46 2.36
N LEU A 39 22.90 -10.39 2.08
CA LEU A 39 22.34 -10.25 0.75
C LEU A 39 21.83 -8.81 0.59
N PRO A 40 22.55 -7.91 -0.13
CA PRO A 40 22.06 -6.58 -0.42
C PRO A 40 20.86 -6.70 -1.37
N VAL A 41 19.77 -5.95 -1.08
CA VAL A 41 18.53 -6.00 -1.86
C VAL A 41 18.14 -4.60 -2.35
N LEU A 42 18.33 -3.56 -1.54
CA LEU A 42 18.19 -2.18 -1.98
C LEU A 42 19.56 -1.51 -1.84
N ASN A 43 19.91 -0.71 -2.84
CA ASN A 43 21.17 0.00 -2.89
C ASN A 43 20.91 1.44 -3.34
N ASN A 44 21.04 2.41 -2.43
CA ASN A 44 20.86 3.84 -2.65
C ASN A 44 19.58 4.20 -3.42
N VAL A 45 18.45 3.57 -3.08
CA VAL A 45 17.18 3.80 -3.77
C VAL A 45 16.57 5.11 -3.29
N SER A 46 16.13 5.96 -4.24
CA SER A 46 15.44 7.21 -3.95
C SER A 46 14.16 7.31 -4.76
N LEU A 47 13.13 7.93 -4.17
CA LEU A 47 11.79 8.06 -4.74
C LEU A 47 11.09 9.29 -4.18
N GLU A 48 10.51 10.10 -5.05
CA GLU A 48 9.56 11.16 -4.68
C GLU A 48 8.22 10.89 -5.34
N VAL A 49 7.13 11.07 -4.58
CA VAL A 49 5.76 10.90 -5.11
C VAL A 49 4.88 12.05 -4.63
N LYS A 50 4.24 12.71 -5.57
CA LYS A 50 3.36 13.85 -5.33
C LYS A 50 1.89 13.46 -5.34
N ALA A 51 1.07 14.35 -4.83
CA ALA A 51 -0.38 14.21 -4.89
C ALA A 51 -0.85 14.03 -6.34
N GLY A 52 -1.71 13.03 -6.57
CA GLY A 52 -2.21 12.71 -7.91
C GLY A 52 -1.22 12.02 -8.84
N GLU A 53 -0.06 11.60 -8.37
CA GLU A 53 0.90 10.81 -9.15
C GLU A 53 0.75 9.32 -8.90
N CYS A 54 1.20 8.53 -9.86
CA CYS A 54 1.38 7.09 -9.73
C CYS A 54 2.78 6.71 -10.20
N VAL A 55 3.55 6.08 -9.33
CA VAL A 55 4.89 5.56 -9.65
C VAL A 55 4.84 4.04 -9.74
N ALA A 56 5.23 3.49 -10.89
CA ALA A 56 5.40 2.06 -11.07
C ALA A 56 6.80 1.62 -10.63
N LEU A 57 6.87 0.58 -9.80
CA LEU A 57 8.13 -0.10 -9.50
C LEU A 57 8.31 -1.22 -10.53
N THR A 58 9.30 -1.12 -11.40
CA THR A 58 9.56 -2.05 -12.50
C THR A 58 10.92 -2.72 -12.36
N GLY A 59 11.13 -3.84 -13.04
CA GLY A 59 12.37 -4.62 -12.99
C GLY A 59 12.11 -6.13 -12.83
N VAL A 60 13.16 -6.92 -12.91
CA VAL A 60 13.08 -8.39 -12.85
C VAL A 60 12.57 -8.90 -11.49
N SER A 61 12.09 -10.15 -11.45
CA SER A 61 11.71 -10.78 -10.18
C SER A 61 12.92 -10.86 -9.25
N GLY A 62 12.71 -10.57 -7.96
CA GLY A 62 13.79 -10.58 -6.95
C GLY A 62 14.64 -9.30 -6.91
N SER A 63 14.40 -8.28 -7.75
CA SER A 63 15.20 -7.04 -7.79
C SER A 63 14.97 -6.07 -6.61
N GLY A 64 14.13 -6.41 -5.63
CA GLY A 64 13.92 -5.59 -4.43
C GLY A 64 12.61 -4.77 -4.39
N LYS A 65 11.77 -4.78 -5.44
CA LYS A 65 10.51 -4.02 -5.51
C LYS A 65 9.61 -4.21 -4.29
N SER A 66 9.29 -5.46 -3.96
CA SER A 66 8.46 -5.79 -2.78
C SER A 66 9.17 -5.48 -1.46
N THR A 67 10.50 -5.45 -1.43
CA THR A 67 11.28 -5.01 -0.27
C THR A 67 11.11 -3.51 -0.07
N LEU A 68 11.23 -2.70 -1.12
CA LEU A 68 10.96 -1.27 -1.04
C LEU A 68 9.52 -1.01 -0.58
N MET A 69 8.51 -1.66 -1.19
CA MET A 69 7.10 -1.53 -0.78
C MET A 69 6.90 -1.80 0.71
N LYS A 70 7.50 -2.88 1.23
CA LYS A 70 7.41 -3.23 2.65
C LYS A 70 8.18 -2.27 3.56
N SER A 71 9.25 -1.65 3.06
CA SER A 71 9.98 -0.59 3.79
C SER A 71 9.16 0.70 3.84
N LEU A 72 8.55 1.12 2.72
CA LEU A 72 7.65 2.28 2.67
C LEU A 72 6.39 2.11 3.54
N TYR A 73 5.96 0.86 3.78
CA TYR A 73 4.87 0.54 4.72
C TYR A 73 5.36 0.39 6.17
N GLY A 74 6.66 0.46 6.41
CA GLY A 74 7.27 0.27 7.73
C GLY A 74 7.26 -1.18 8.24
N ASN A 75 7.08 -2.19 7.36
CA ASN A 75 7.20 -3.61 7.73
C ASN A 75 8.66 -4.05 7.84
N TYR A 76 9.55 -3.43 7.06
CA TYR A 76 10.98 -3.66 7.12
C TYR A 76 11.67 -2.35 7.50
N GLY A 77 12.54 -2.40 8.52
CA GLY A 77 13.50 -1.34 8.76
C GLY A 77 14.53 -1.31 7.64
N VAL A 78 15.03 -0.14 7.28
CA VAL A 78 16.13 0.06 6.34
C VAL A 78 17.47 0.07 7.06
N ASP A 79 18.55 -0.21 6.37
CA ASP A 79 19.91 -0.21 6.95
C ASP A 79 20.47 1.23 6.95
N SER A 80 20.10 2.04 5.95
CA SER A 80 20.41 3.49 5.87
C SER A 80 19.37 4.19 5.02
N GLY A 81 19.41 5.52 5.01
CA GLY A 81 18.48 6.40 4.27
C GLY A 81 17.31 6.90 5.12
N GLU A 82 16.44 7.67 4.52
CA GLU A 82 15.30 8.31 5.16
C GLU A 82 14.02 8.08 4.35
N ILE A 83 12.88 7.91 5.04
CA ILE A 83 11.56 7.76 4.42
C ILE A 83 10.61 8.78 5.05
N TRP A 84 10.38 9.86 4.36
CA TRP A 84 9.53 10.95 4.78
C TRP A 84 8.12 10.80 4.24
N LEU A 85 7.12 10.90 5.10
CA LEU A 85 5.71 10.87 4.77
C LEU A 85 5.03 12.14 5.27
N LYS A 86 4.11 12.68 4.48
CA LYS A 86 3.24 13.76 4.91
C LYS A 86 2.04 13.18 5.69
N HIS A 87 2.14 13.21 6.99
CA HIS A 87 1.14 12.70 7.93
C HIS A 87 0.48 13.86 8.67
N ASN A 88 -0.86 14.01 8.58
CA ASN A 88 -1.62 15.10 9.22
C ASN A 88 -1.01 16.50 8.95
N ASN A 89 -0.60 16.76 7.69
CA ASN A 89 0.08 17.98 7.23
C ASN A 89 1.48 18.25 7.82
N HIS A 90 2.07 17.30 8.52
CA HIS A 90 3.44 17.36 9.02
C HIS A 90 4.31 16.28 8.38
N TRP A 91 5.61 16.55 8.25
CA TRP A 91 6.55 15.55 7.82
C TRP A 91 6.94 14.64 9.00
N VAL A 92 6.98 13.34 8.74
CA VAL A 92 7.46 12.33 9.68
C VAL A 92 8.45 11.40 8.97
N ASP A 93 9.58 11.13 9.61
CA ASP A 93 10.55 10.13 9.11
C ASP A 93 10.16 8.75 9.62
N LEU A 94 9.58 7.93 8.75
CA LEU A 94 9.11 6.58 9.06
C LEU A 94 10.21 5.69 9.70
N VAL A 95 11.48 5.93 9.34
CA VAL A 95 12.62 5.15 9.84
C VAL A 95 12.85 5.39 11.33
N LYS A 96 12.53 6.59 11.83
CA LYS A 96 12.74 6.99 13.24
C LYS A 96 11.52 6.76 14.12
N LEU A 97 10.35 6.43 13.53
CA LEU A 97 9.11 6.26 14.29
C LEU A 97 9.17 5.06 15.24
N GLN A 98 8.55 5.23 16.40
CA GLN A 98 8.28 4.12 17.31
C GLN A 98 7.18 3.20 16.75
N PRO A 99 7.11 1.91 17.13
CA PRO A 99 6.15 0.96 16.58
C PRO A 99 4.68 1.42 16.64
N HIS A 100 4.26 2.08 17.72
CA HIS A 100 2.89 2.59 17.84
C HIS A 100 2.60 3.75 16.87
N GLN A 101 3.61 4.59 16.58
CA GLN A 101 3.50 5.69 15.61
C GLN A 101 3.42 5.15 14.17
N VAL A 102 4.17 4.07 13.86
CA VAL A 102 4.05 3.37 12.58
C VAL A 102 2.64 2.83 12.37
N ILE A 103 2.00 2.30 13.44
CA ILE A 103 0.60 1.84 13.36
C ILE A 103 -0.33 3.02 13.05
N GLU A 104 -0.15 4.18 13.69
CA GLU A 104 -0.95 5.38 13.42
C GLU A 104 -0.81 5.84 11.96
N VAL A 105 0.42 5.89 11.42
CA VAL A 105 0.67 6.21 10.00
C VAL A 105 -0.05 5.23 9.07
N ARG A 106 -0.04 3.93 9.37
CA ARG A 106 -0.76 2.92 8.58
C ARG A 106 -2.28 3.05 8.67
N GLN A 107 -2.81 3.49 9.79
CA GLN A 107 -4.25 3.68 9.96
C GLN A 107 -4.78 4.93 9.26
N GLN A 108 -3.95 5.98 9.09
CA GLN A 108 -4.42 7.29 8.64
C GLN A 108 -3.80 7.76 7.32
N THR A 109 -2.61 7.30 6.97
CA THR A 109 -1.83 7.89 5.87
C THR A 109 -1.48 6.93 4.76
N VAL A 110 -1.16 5.67 5.06
CA VAL A 110 -0.66 4.72 4.07
C VAL A 110 -1.56 3.50 3.99
N GLY A 111 -2.38 3.44 2.94
CA GLY A 111 -3.12 2.24 2.57
C GLY A 111 -2.22 1.24 1.85
N TYR A 112 -2.48 -0.06 2.03
CA TYR A 112 -1.71 -1.12 1.38
C TYR A 112 -2.61 -2.21 0.81
N VAL A 113 -2.56 -2.39 -0.50
CA VAL A 113 -3.13 -3.55 -1.18
C VAL A 113 -2.02 -4.58 -1.36
N SER A 114 -2.01 -5.59 -0.50
CA SER A 114 -1.05 -6.68 -0.58
C SER A 114 -1.40 -7.69 -1.68
N GLN A 115 -0.43 -8.42 -2.16
CA GLN A 115 -0.64 -9.50 -3.15
C GLN A 115 -1.63 -10.57 -2.66
N PHE A 116 -1.66 -10.83 -1.36
CA PHE A 116 -2.55 -11.84 -0.76
C PHE A 116 -3.33 -11.25 0.40
N LEU A 117 -4.65 -11.46 0.40
CA LEU A 117 -5.49 -11.16 1.55
C LEU A 117 -5.12 -12.06 2.73
N ARG A 118 -4.76 -11.49 3.87
CA ARG A 118 -4.68 -12.24 5.12
C ARG A 118 -6.09 -12.54 5.61
N VAL A 119 -6.43 -13.79 5.69
CA VAL A 119 -7.76 -14.25 6.05
C VAL A 119 -7.76 -14.81 7.47
N ILE A 120 -8.71 -14.36 8.29
CA ILE A 120 -8.98 -14.93 9.61
C ILE A 120 -10.14 -15.93 9.44
N PRO A 121 -9.96 -17.21 9.82
CA PRO A 121 -11.05 -18.17 9.74
C PRO A 121 -12.29 -17.72 10.54
N ARG A 122 -13.47 -17.98 10.00
CA ARG A 122 -14.78 -17.64 10.61
C ARG A 122 -15.13 -16.15 10.70
N VAL A 123 -14.31 -15.25 10.14
CA VAL A 123 -14.64 -13.84 9.99
C VAL A 123 -15.19 -13.62 8.59
N SER A 124 -16.32 -12.92 8.47
CA SER A 124 -16.97 -12.69 7.16
C SER A 124 -16.14 -11.74 6.27
N ALA A 125 -16.37 -11.81 4.95
CA ALA A 125 -15.75 -10.87 4.01
C ALA A 125 -16.12 -9.43 4.34
N LEU A 126 -17.36 -9.20 4.77
CA LEU A 126 -17.86 -7.89 5.15
C LEU A 126 -17.11 -7.34 6.38
N ASP A 127 -16.92 -8.16 7.41
CA ASP A 127 -16.17 -7.77 8.60
C ASP A 127 -14.70 -7.49 8.28
N VAL A 128 -14.05 -8.40 7.53
CA VAL A 128 -12.65 -8.23 7.10
C VAL A 128 -12.44 -6.93 6.32
N ALA A 129 -13.36 -6.61 5.41
CA ALA A 129 -13.22 -5.40 4.61
C ALA A 129 -13.57 -4.13 5.39
N SER A 130 -14.42 -4.21 6.42
CA SER A 130 -14.85 -3.06 7.25
C SER A 130 -13.83 -2.69 8.33
N GLU A 131 -12.92 -3.60 8.68
CA GLU A 131 -11.96 -3.41 9.77
C GLU A 131 -11.25 -2.04 9.76
N PRO A 132 -10.67 -1.54 8.64
CA PRO A 132 -9.97 -0.26 8.65
C PRO A 132 -10.87 0.94 8.95
N LEU A 133 -12.14 0.90 8.52
CA LEU A 133 -13.12 1.94 8.83
C LEU A 133 -13.49 1.95 10.31
N LEU A 134 -13.66 0.76 10.90
CA LEU A 134 -13.97 0.59 12.32
C LEU A 134 -12.80 1.05 13.19
N GLU A 135 -11.55 0.76 12.80
CA GLU A 135 -10.35 1.26 13.47
C GLU A 135 -10.26 2.79 13.46
N GLN A 136 -10.81 3.45 12.44
CA GLN A 136 -10.91 4.91 12.36
C GLN A 136 -12.13 5.48 13.11
N GLY A 137 -12.90 4.64 13.83
CA GLY A 137 -14.05 5.07 14.62
C GLY A 137 -15.35 5.23 13.82
N THR A 138 -15.40 4.76 12.56
CA THR A 138 -16.66 4.74 11.78
C THR A 138 -17.65 3.79 12.41
N SER A 139 -18.95 4.14 12.46
CA SER A 139 -19.98 3.22 12.97
C SER A 139 -20.09 1.97 12.08
N ILE A 140 -20.45 0.83 12.69
CA ILE A 140 -20.55 -0.45 11.98
C ILE A 140 -21.52 -0.40 10.80
N ASP A 141 -22.65 0.28 10.96
CA ASP A 141 -23.67 0.41 9.91
C ASP A 141 -23.13 1.21 8.71
N THR A 142 -22.44 2.32 8.97
CA THR A 142 -21.81 3.15 7.93
C THR A 142 -20.69 2.40 7.23
N ALA A 143 -19.83 1.70 7.97
CA ALA A 143 -18.77 0.89 7.42
C ALA A 143 -19.32 -0.22 6.52
N TYR A 144 -20.33 -0.94 6.98
CA TYR A 144 -20.98 -1.99 6.20
C TYR A 144 -21.63 -1.46 4.92
N GLN A 145 -22.29 -0.31 4.98
CA GLN A 145 -22.89 0.31 3.79
C GLN A 145 -21.82 0.64 2.75
N LYS A 146 -20.71 1.27 3.18
CA LYS A 146 -19.59 1.62 2.27
C LYS A 146 -18.96 0.37 1.65
N ILE A 147 -18.73 -0.69 2.45
CA ILE A 147 -18.15 -1.94 1.94
C ILE A 147 -19.11 -2.66 0.98
N LYS A 148 -20.41 -2.72 1.26
CA LYS A 148 -21.39 -3.32 0.33
C LYS A 148 -21.41 -2.60 -1.02
N GLN A 149 -21.28 -1.28 -1.02
CA GLN A 149 -21.15 -0.50 -2.27
C GLN A 149 -19.88 -0.89 -3.04
N LEU A 150 -18.74 -0.95 -2.35
CA LEU A 150 -17.46 -1.38 -2.97
C LEU A 150 -17.51 -2.82 -3.47
N PHE A 151 -18.11 -3.74 -2.73
CA PHE A 151 -18.30 -5.12 -3.16
C PHE A 151 -19.17 -5.22 -4.43
N SER A 152 -20.23 -4.41 -4.49
CA SER A 152 -21.08 -4.33 -5.69
C SER A 152 -20.31 -3.79 -6.90
N LEU A 153 -19.55 -2.69 -6.74
CA LEU A 153 -18.70 -2.12 -7.79
C LEU A 153 -17.65 -3.14 -8.27
N LEU A 154 -17.04 -3.87 -7.35
CA LEU A 154 -16.04 -4.90 -7.64
C LEU A 154 -16.66 -6.23 -8.10
N ASN A 155 -17.97 -6.29 -8.36
CA ASN A 155 -18.68 -7.50 -8.79
C ASN A 155 -18.47 -8.72 -7.84
N LEU A 156 -18.33 -8.50 -6.53
CA LEU A 156 -18.30 -9.58 -5.56
C LEU A 156 -19.74 -10.05 -5.28
N PRO A 157 -20.09 -11.33 -5.53
CA PRO A 157 -21.46 -11.80 -5.33
C PRO A 157 -21.97 -11.63 -3.89
N GLU A 158 -23.19 -11.15 -3.70
CA GLU A 158 -23.79 -10.88 -2.37
C GLU A 158 -23.79 -12.12 -1.45
N ARG A 159 -23.98 -13.31 -2.02
CA ARG A 159 -23.94 -14.58 -1.29
C ARG A 159 -22.61 -14.85 -0.57
N LEU A 160 -21.52 -14.16 -0.97
CA LEU A 160 -20.19 -14.29 -0.38
C LEU A 160 -19.95 -13.31 0.78
N TRP A 161 -20.71 -12.22 0.88
CA TRP A 161 -20.40 -11.13 1.79
C TRP A 161 -20.37 -11.57 3.27
N GLN A 162 -21.25 -12.49 3.63
CA GLN A 162 -21.35 -13.04 5.00
C GLN A 162 -20.50 -14.30 5.22
N LEU A 163 -19.78 -14.76 4.19
CA LEU A 163 -18.95 -15.94 4.27
C LEU A 163 -17.47 -15.56 4.54
N SER A 164 -16.76 -16.48 5.21
CA SER A 164 -15.31 -16.30 5.41
C SER A 164 -14.56 -16.43 4.07
N PRO A 165 -13.65 -15.50 3.75
CA PRO A 165 -12.86 -15.56 2.52
C PRO A 165 -11.90 -16.75 2.42
N THR A 166 -11.82 -17.62 3.43
CA THR A 166 -10.94 -18.81 3.40
C THR A 166 -11.19 -19.70 2.20
N THR A 167 -12.45 -19.83 1.79
CA THR A 167 -12.90 -20.71 0.69
C THR A 167 -13.03 -19.99 -0.65
N PHE A 168 -12.76 -18.68 -0.70
CA PHE A 168 -12.90 -17.89 -1.92
C PHE A 168 -11.81 -18.21 -2.93
N SER A 169 -12.12 -18.03 -4.21
CA SER A 169 -11.14 -18.01 -5.29
C SER A 169 -10.11 -16.88 -5.11
N GLY A 170 -8.98 -16.95 -5.81
CA GLY A 170 -7.95 -15.89 -5.77
C GLY A 170 -8.51 -14.52 -6.14
N GLY A 171 -9.33 -14.45 -7.21
CA GLY A 171 -9.95 -13.21 -7.65
C GLY A 171 -11.00 -12.66 -6.67
N GLU A 172 -11.78 -13.51 -6.00
CA GLU A 172 -12.72 -13.09 -4.96
C GLU A 172 -11.99 -12.55 -3.73
N LYS A 173 -10.93 -13.23 -3.29
CA LYS A 173 -10.04 -12.74 -2.21
C LYS A 173 -9.43 -11.39 -2.56
N GLN A 174 -8.95 -11.23 -3.78
CA GLN A 174 -8.34 -9.98 -4.23
C GLN A 174 -9.36 -8.84 -4.24
N ARG A 175 -10.61 -9.07 -4.67
CA ARG A 175 -11.67 -8.05 -4.61
C ARG A 175 -12.02 -7.63 -3.17
N VAL A 176 -12.03 -8.56 -2.21
CA VAL A 176 -12.18 -8.25 -0.79
C VAL A 176 -11.01 -7.40 -0.29
N ASN A 177 -9.78 -7.75 -0.66
CA ASN A 177 -8.56 -7.02 -0.30
C ASN A 177 -8.56 -5.58 -0.83
N ILE A 178 -8.97 -5.40 -2.08
CA ILE A 178 -9.10 -4.09 -2.72
C ILE A 178 -10.19 -3.26 -2.03
N ALA A 179 -11.38 -3.85 -1.80
CA ALA A 179 -12.46 -3.16 -1.10
C ALA A 179 -12.03 -2.70 0.30
N ARG A 180 -11.35 -3.57 1.05
CA ARG A 180 -10.77 -3.25 2.36
C ARG A 180 -9.85 -2.05 2.31
N ALA A 181 -8.92 -2.03 1.36
CA ALA A 181 -7.95 -0.95 1.23
C ALA A 181 -8.61 0.36 0.75
N LEU A 182 -9.47 0.30 -0.28
CA LEU A 182 -10.12 1.48 -0.86
C LEU A 182 -11.27 2.04 0.01
N ALA A 183 -11.66 1.35 1.06
CA ALA A 183 -12.69 1.80 2.00
C ALA A 183 -12.29 3.08 2.74
N VAL A 184 -11.00 3.27 2.97
CA VAL A 184 -10.44 4.45 3.65
C VAL A 184 -9.81 5.38 2.61
N ASP A 185 -9.91 6.68 2.85
CA ASP A 185 -9.35 7.70 1.97
C ASP A 185 -7.91 8.05 2.42
N TYR A 186 -6.99 7.13 2.15
CA TYR A 186 -5.57 7.35 2.44
C TYR A 186 -4.94 8.33 1.46
N PRO A 187 -4.07 9.26 1.92
CA PRO A 187 -3.28 10.12 1.03
C PRO A 187 -2.31 9.33 0.13
N ILE A 188 -1.82 8.18 0.60
CA ILE A 188 -0.84 7.36 -0.09
C ILE A 188 -1.35 5.92 -0.16
N PHE A 189 -1.30 5.30 -1.34
CA PHE A 189 -1.55 3.88 -1.53
C PHE A 189 -0.34 3.13 -2.07
N LEU A 190 -0.02 2.04 -1.42
CA LEU A 190 0.95 1.03 -1.88
C LEU A 190 0.19 -0.14 -2.49
N LEU A 191 0.51 -0.51 -3.72
CA LEU A 191 -0.24 -1.47 -4.54
C LEU A 191 0.69 -2.61 -4.98
N ASP A 192 0.63 -3.76 -4.30
CA ASP A 192 1.45 -4.93 -4.61
C ASP A 192 0.63 -5.90 -5.48
N GLU A 193 0.79 -5.80 -6.78
CA GLU A 193 0.09 -6.58 -7.81
C GLU A 193 -1.45 -6.60 -7.64
N PRO A 194 -2.10 -5.44 -7.57
CA PRO A 194 -3.52 -5.36 -7.18
C PRO A 194 -4.46 -6.05 -8.16
N THR A 195 -4.04 -6.31 -9.41
CA THR A 195 -4.88 -6.84 -10.48
C THR A 195 -4.48 -8.23 -10.98
N SER A 196 -3.43 -8.86 -10.40
CA SER A 196 -2.84 -10.11 -10.93
C SER A 196 -3.80 -11.31 -10.95
N ALA A 197 -4.75 -11.38 -10.00
CA ALA A 197 -5.72 -12.46 -9.88
C ALA A 197 -7.09 -12.15 -10.51
N LEU A 198 -7.23 -11.02 -11.23
CA LEU A 198 -8.50 -10.54 -11.76
C LEU A 198 -8.64 -10.81 -13.26
N ASP A 199 -9.87 -11.13 -13.67
CA ASP A 199 -10.24 -11.11 -15.09
C ASP A 199 -10.26 -9.68 -15.66
N ALA A 200 -10.36 -9.55 -16.98
CA ALA A 200 -10.29 -8.25 -17.66
C ALA A 200 -11.37 -7.26 -17.20
N LYS A 201 -12.61 -7.75 -16.96
CA LYS A 201 -13.70 -6.91 -16.49
C LYS A 201 -13.45 -6.32 -15.10
N ASN A 202 -13.09 -7.17 -14.15
CA ASN A 202 -12.80 -6.74 -12.78
C ASN A 202 -11.52 -5.91 -12.68
N ARG A 203 -10.51 -6.21 -13.51
CA ARG A 203 -9.29 -5.40 -13.65
C ARG A 203 -9.63 -3.96 -14.05
N GLN A 204 -10.48 -3.79 -15.07
CA GLN A 204 -10.89 -2.46 -15.54
C GLN A 204 -11.57 -1.64 -14.42
N VAL A 205 -12.46 -2.26 -13.64
CA VAL A 205 -13.11 -1.61 -12.49
C VAL A 205 -12.08 -1.13 -11.47
N VAL A 206 -11.08 -1.95 -11.16
CA VAL A 206 -10.02 -1.56 -10.22
C VAL A 206 -9.19 -0.40 -10.75
N VAL A 207 -8.87 -0.40 -12.04
CA VAL A 207 -8.14 0.70 -12.69
C VAL A 207 -8.95 2.00 -12.61
N GLU A 208 -10.26 1.95 -12.83
CA GLU A 208 -11.14 3.11 -12.71
C GLU A 208 -11.17 3.66 -11.28
N LEU A 209 -11.35 2.80 -10.27
CA LEU A 209 -11.34 3.20 -8.87
C LEU A 209 -10.00 3.82 -8.44
N LEU A 210 -8.86 3.25 -8.88
CA LEU A 210 -7.54 3.80 -8.60
C LEU A 210 -7.29 5.12 -9.33
N THR A 211 -7.81 5.25 -10.57
CA THR A 211 -7.75 6.50 -11.32
C THR A 211 -8.53 7.62 -10.61
N GLU A 212 -9.71 7.29 -10.09
CA GLU A 212 -10.51 8.23 -9.30
C GLU A 212 -9.77 8.68 -8.04
N LYS A 213 -9.18 7.74 -7.27
CA LYS A 213 -8.35 8.07 -6.10
C LYS A 213 -7.17 8.99 -6.47
N LYS A 214 -6.49 8.71 -7.58
CA LYS A 214 -5.42 9.55 -8.09
C LYS A 214 -5.91 10.97 -8.43
N GLN A 215 -7.06 11.10 -9.09
CA GLN A 215 -7.68 12.40 -9.41
C GLN A 215 -8.08 13.19 -8.16
N GLN A 216 -8.41 12.51 -7.07
CA GLN A 216 -8.68 13.11 -5.76
C GLN A 216 -7.40 13.54 -5.02
N GLY A 217 -6.22 13.39 -5.64
CA GLY A 217 -4.94 13.81 -5.07
C GLY A 217 -4.18 12.70 -4.30
N CYS A 218 -4.65 11.46 -4.35
CA CYS A 218 -3.93 10.35 -3.72
C CYS A 218 -2.64 10.02 -4.51
N ALA A 219 -1.53 9.82 -3.81
CA ALA A 219 -0.28 9.29 -4.35
C ALA A 219 -0.33 7.76 -4.42
N LEU A 220 0.00 7.19 -5.58
CA LEU A 220 0.01 5.75 -5.79
C LEU A 220 1.44 5.26 -6.05
N ILE A 221 1.84 4.17 -5.41
CA ILE A 221 3.10 3.47 -5.70
C ILE A 221 2.76 2.01 -5.91
N GLY A 222 3.09 1.45 -7.07
CA GLY A 222 2.61 0.13 -7.39
C GLY A 222 3.58 -0.78 -8.14
N ILE A 223 3.44 -2.08 -7.91
CA ILE A 223 4.02 -3.14 -8.72
C ILE A 223 2.91 -3.66 -9.63
N PHE A 224 3.08 -3.52 -10.95
CA PHE A 224 2.10 -3.93 -11.94
C PHE A 224 2.77 -4.87 -12.95
N HIS A 225 2.25 -6.09 -13.10
CA HIS A 225 2.70 -7.02 -14.15
C HIS A 225 2.05 -6.72 -15.50
N ASP A 226 0.82 -6.20 -15.47
CA ASP A 226 0.08 -5.84 -16.67
C ASP A 226 0.52 -4.46 -17.16
N ARG A 227 1.10 -4.42 -18.36
CA ARG A 227 1.59 -3.21 -18.98
C ARG A 227 0.46 -2.22 -19.27
N GLU A 228 -0.71 -2.71 -19.67
CA GLU A 228 -1.87 -1.86 -19.98
C GLU A 228 -2.36 -1.11 -18.72
N VAL A 229 -2.40 -1.80 -17.57
CA VAL A 229 -2.76 -1.21 -16.28
C VAL A 229 -1.74 -0.13 -15.89
N ARG A 230 -0.46 -0.46 -16.02
CA ARG A 230 0.63 0.48 -15.71
C ARG A 230 0.57 1.72 -16.58
N ASP A 231 0.45 1.56 -17.90
CA ASP A 231 0.42 2.67 -18.85
C ASP A 231 -0.81 3.59 -18.66
N LYS A 232 -1.93 3.04 -18.13
CA LYS A 232 -3.13 3.84 -17.79
C LYS A 232 -3.00 4.60 -16.48
N LEU A 233 -2.37 4.02 -15.47
CA LEU A 233 -2.34 4.58 -14.12
C LEU A 233 -1.09 5.42 -13.84
N CYS A 234 0.08 4.94 -14.27
CA CYS A 234 1.35 5.48 -13.82
C CYS A 234 1.86 6.61 -14.69
N THR A 235 2.43 7.61 -14.05
CA THR A 235 3.05 8.78 -14.66
C THR A 235 4.57 8.67 -14.70
N GLN A 236 5.13 7.81 -13.83
CA GLN A 236 6.56 7.61 -13.68
C GLN A 236 6.88 6.13 -13.42
N GLU A 237 8.12 5.75 -13.70
CA GLU A 237 8.64 4.41 -13.37
C GLU A 237 9.95 4.54 -12.58
N LEU A 238 10.07 3.77 -11.52
CA LEU A 238 11.32 3.50 -10.82
C LEU A 238 11.80 2.10 -11.24
N ILE A 239 12.91 2.07 -11.96
CA ILE A 239 13.46 0.83 -12.55
C ILE A 239 14.45 0.21 -11.59
N PHE A 240 14.21 -1.04 -11.21
CA PHE A 240 15.14 -1.84 -10.43
C PHE A 240 15.97 -2.70 -11.38
N GLU A 241 17.27 -2.48 -11.38
CA GLU A 241 18.21 -3.32 -12.10
C GLU A 241 18.41 -4.68 -11.39
N ALA A 242 18.86 -5.68 -12.15
CA ALA A 242 19.26 -6.95 -11.56
C ALA A 242 20.54 -6.76 -10.73
N ASN A 243 20.53 -7.21 -9.49
CA ASN A 243 21.72 -7.25 -8.62
C ASN A 243 22.66 -8.39 -9.05
#